data_b12c7e6dd51a935358588635f18f4166
#
_entry.id   b12c7e6dd51a935358588635f18f4166
#
_cell.length_a   1.000
_cell.length_b   1.000
_cell.length_c   1.000
_cell.angle_alpha   90.00
_cell.angle_beta   90.00
_cell.angle_gamma   90.00
#
_symmetry.space_group_name_H-M   'P 1'
#
loop_
_entity.id
_entity.type
_entity.pdbx_description
1 polymer ?
#
loop_
_entity_poly.entity_id
_entity_poly.type
_entity_poly.pdbx_seq_one_letter_code
_entity_poly.pdbx_strand_id
1 'polypeptide(L)'
;GPGEAVFAAMRRELADSRGRLPIIAEDLGIITPQVNALRQAIGLPGMRILQFAFDGDPRNPYLPHNYEADTVVYTGTHDNDTTRGWWESLGHPEQAYVRAYLGVEEDADSEMHWQMIRLACASVATLCVIPMQDVLGLDSSHRMNEPSQSEGSWEWRFSWQQVADGHARRLAELARLYGRSQG
;
A
#
# COMPACT_ATOMS: atom_id res chain seq x y z
N GLY A 1 -28.15 -3.23 -2.66
CA GLY A 1 -27.55 -3.74 -3.89
C GLY A 1 -27.79 -5.25 -4.03
N PRO A 2 -27.44 -5.86 -5.18
CA PRO A 2 -27.72 -7.28 -5.47
C PRO A 2 -26.82 -8.26 -4.70
N GLY A 3 -25.90 -7.77 -3.88
CA GLY A 3 -25.04 -8.61 -3.02
C GLY A 3 -24.25 -9.66 -3.82
N GLU A 4 -24.25 -10.90 -3.34
CA GLU A 4 -23.49 -12.00 -3.94
C GLU A 4 -23.87 -12.32 -5.39
N ALA A 5 -25.10 -12.01 -5.82
CA ALA A 5 -25.59 -12.35 -7.16
C ALA A 5 -24.79 -11.68 -8.28
N VAL A 6 -24.36 -10.42 -8.10
CA VAL A 6 -23.53 -9.72 -9.10
C VAL A 6 -22.14 -10.34 -9.19
N PHE A 7 -21.54 -10.71 -8.05
CA PHE A 7 -20.21 -11.34 -8.02
C PHE A 7 -20.24 -12.77 -8.56
N ALA A 8 -21.34 -13.49 -8.37
CA ALA A 8 -21.55 -14.80 -9.01
C ALA A 8 -21.62 -14.67 -10.54
N ALA A 9 -22.26 -13.62 -11.07
CA ALA A 9 -22.25 -13.34 -12.50
C ALA A 9 -20.85 -12.97 -13.00
N MET A 10 -20.14 -12.08 -12.31
CA MET A 10 -18.76 -11.71 -12.64
C MET A 10 -17.82 -12.93 -12.62
N ARG A 11 -18.00 -13.84 -11.64
CA ARG A 11 -17.15 -15.04 -11.55
C ARG A 11 -17.31 -15.97 -12.74
N ARG A 12 -18.52 -16.10 -13.30
CA ARG A 12 -18.73 -16.90 -14.51
C ARG A 12 -17.97 -16.39 -15.73
N GLU A 13 -17.82 -15.06 -15.83
CA GLU A 13 -17.25 -14.41 -17.02
C GLU A 13 -15.77 -14.04 -16.86
N LEU A 14 -15.31 -13.75 -15.63
CA LEU A 14 -14.02 -13.11 -15.38
C LEU A 14 -13.07 -13.93 -14.50
N ALA A 15 -13.51 -15.04 -13.91
CA ALA A 15 -12.66 -15.79 -13.00
C ALA A 15 -11.45 -16.40 -13.71
N ASP A 16 -10.31 -16.42 -13.01
CA ASP A 16 -9.11 -17.14 -13.45
C ASP A 16 -9.34 -18.67 -13.41
N SER A 17 -8.33 -19.44 -13.84
CA SER A 17 -8.38 -20.91 -13.84
C SER A 17 -8.53 -21.53 -12.43
N ARG A 18 -8.36 -20.74 -11.36
CA ARG A 18 -8.56 -21.15 -9.97
C ARG A 18 -9.90 -20.64 -9.41
N GLY A 19 -10.75 -20.05 -10.24
CA GLY A 19 -12.05 -19.51 -9.84
C GLY A 19 -11.99 -18.18 -9.09
N ARG A 20 -10.87 -17.47 -9.11
CA ARG A 20 -10.69 -16.18 -8.42
C ARG A 20 -11.04 -15.03 -9.34
N LEU A 21 -11.71 -14.03 -8.79
CA LEU A 21 -11.95 -12.77 -9.50
C LEU A 21 -10.70 -11.89 -9.48
N PRO A 22 -10.31 -11.28 -10.61
CA PRO A 22 -9.21 -10.32 -10.66
C PRO A 22 -9.65 -8.93 -10.15
N ILE A 23 -10.15 -8.88 -8.93
CA ILE A 23 -10.73 -7.69 -8.31
C ILE A 23 -10.11 -7.52 -6.92
N ILE A 24 -9.71 -6.29 -6.60
CA ILE A 24 -9.33 -5.85 -5.27
C ILE A 24 -10.49 -5.02 -4.72
N ALA A 25 -10.95 -5.33 -3.52
CA ALA A 25 -12.00 -4.56 -2.87
C ALA A 25 -11.38 -3.39 -2.11
N GLU A 26 -11.81 -2.18 -2.42
CA GLU A 26 -11.51 -1.04 -1.54
C GLU A 26 -12.37 -1.14 -0.29
N ASP A 27 -11.72 -1.44 0.83
CA ASP A 27 -12.31 -1.55 2.16
C ASP A 27 -11.69 -0.51 3.13
N LEU A 28 -11.54 0.72 2.65
CA LEU A 28 -11.02 1.85 3.42
C LEU A 28 -12.15 2.60 4.13
N GLY A 29 -11.83 3.22 5.26
CA GLY A 29 -12.81 3.97 6.06
C GLY A 29 -13.67 3.09 6.98
N ILE A 30 -14.93 3.47 7.19
CA ILE A 30 -15.84 2.76 8.10
C ILE A 30 -16.52 1.62 7.35
N ILE A 31 -15.99 0.42 7.52
CA ILE A 31 -16.53 -0.79 6.90
C ILE A 31 -17.43 -1.53 7.90
N THR A 32 -18.69 -1.76 7.52
CA THR A 32 -19.62 -2.50 8.38
C THR A 32 -19.30 -4.00 8.38
N PRO A 33 -19.67 -4.73 9.47
CA PRO A 33 -19.47 -6.18 9.52
C PRO A 33 -20.10 -6.93 8.34
N GLN A 34 -21.25 -6.45 7.82
CA GLN A 34 -21.94 -7.05 6.69
C GLN A 34 -21.14 -6.91 5.37
N VAL A 35 -20.54 -5.74 5.15
CA VAL A 35 -19.67 -5.50 3.98
C VAL A 35 -18.42 -6.37 4.05
N ASN A 36 -17.81 -6.47 5.23
CA ASN A 36 -16.64 -7.31 5.41
C ASN A 36 -16.97 -8.81 5.22
N ALA A 37 -18.09 -9.27 5.77
CA ALA A 37 -18.58 -10.63 5.54
C ALA A 37 -18.83 -10.94 4.06
N LEU A 38 -19.40 -10.00 3.32
CA LEU A 38 -19.61 -10.13 1.87
C LEU A 38 -18.25 -10.23 1.13
N ARG A 39 -17.30 -9.35 1.44
CA ARG A 39 -15.96 -9.36 0.83
C ARG A 39 -15.28 -10.73 1.06
N GLN A 40 -15.31 -11.21 2.29
CA GLN A 40 -14.72 -12.52 2.66
C GLN A 40 -15.43 -13.69 1.98
N ALA A 41 -16.77 -13.70 1.94
CA ALA A 41 -17.56 -14.74 1.27
C ALA A 41 -17.28 -14.84 -0.24
N ILE A 42 -16.97 -13.70 -0.87
CA ILE A 42 -16.62 -13.63 -2.30
C ILE A 42 -15.12 -13.97 -2.49
N GLY A 43 -14.28 -13.87 -1.47
CA GLY A 43 -12.83 -14.09 -1.57
C GLY A 43 -12.13 -12.95 -2.29
N LEU A 44 -12.53 -11.70 -2.04
CA LEU A 44 -11.83 -10.53 -2.55
C LEU A 44 -10.81 -10.01 -1.53
N PRO A 45 -9.55 -9.79 -1.94
CA PRO A 45 -8.56 -9.17 -1.08
C PRO A 45 -8.97 -7.72 -0.77
N GLY A 46 -8.79 -7.31 0.48
CA GLY A 46 -8.93 -5.93 0.90
C GLY A 46 -7.63 -5.16 0.77
N MET A 47 -7.65 -3.88 1.14
CA MET A 47 -6.50 -2.98 1.06
C MET A 47 -5.95 -2.64 2.44
N ARG A 48 -4.63 -2.52 2.52
CA ARG A 48 -3.93 -1.99 3.71
C ARG A 48 -2.93 -0.93 3.28
N ILE A 49 -3.03 0.24 3.90
CA ILE A 49 -2.23 1.42 3.58
C ILE A 49 -1.32 1.71 4.76
N LEU A 50 0.00 1.62 4.56
CA LEU A 50 0.97 1.77 5.63
C LEU A 50 0.94 3.15 6.28
N GLN A 51 0.65 4.21 5.53
CA GLN A 51 0.54 5.55 6.10
C GLN A 51 -0.57 5.70 7.15
N PHE A 52 -1.55 4.78 7.18
CA PHE A 52 -2.62 4.76 8.20
C PHE A 52 -2.29 3.93 9.44
N ALA A 53 -1.12 3.30 9.45
CA ALA A 53 -0.78 2.31 10.48
C ALA A 53 -0.29 2.90 11.80
N PHE A 54 0.28 4.11 11.78
CA PHE A 54 1.14 4.60 12.86
C PHE A 54 0.44 5.63 13.77
N ASP A 55 -0.74 5.28 14.28
CA ASP A 55 -1.52 6.07 15.24
C ASP A 55 -1.18 5.78 16.71
N GLY A 56 -0.24 4.86 16.97
CA GLY A 56 0.17 4.46 18.32
C GLY A 56 -0.60 3.28 18.90
N ASP A 57 -1.70 2.80 18.27
CA ASP A 57 -2.39 1.59 18.71
C ASP A 57 -1.77 0.34 18.05
N PRO A 58 -1.17 -0.59 18.82
CA PRO A 58 -0.59 -1.81 18.27
C PRO A 58 -1.63 -2.77 17.64
N ARG A 59 -2.92 -2.52 17.84
CA ARG A 59 -4.02 -3.28 17.24
C ARG A 59 -4.51 -2.67 15.93
N ASN A 60 -3.92 -1.55 15.48
CA ASN A 60 -4.31 -0.90 14.23
C ASN A 60 -4.24 -1.92 13.07
N PRO A 61 -5.36 -2.12 12.31
CA PRO A 61 -5.44 -3.13 11.26
C PRO A 61 -4.52 -2.84 10.06
N TYR A 62 -3.96 -1.63 9.98
CA TYR A 62 -2.99 -1.25 8.96
C TYR A 62 -1.54 -1.57 9.34
N LEU A 63 -1.26 -2.02 10.56
CA LEU A 63 0.06 -2.52 10.96
C LEU A 63 0.29 -3.93 10.37
N PRO A 64 1.44 -4.19 9.72
CA PRO A 64 1.70 -5.45 9.03
C PRO A 64 1.56 -6.72 9.87
N HIS A 65 1.83 -6.66 11.18
CA HIS A 65 1.67 -7.81 12.07
C HIS A 65 0.19 -8.19 12.34
N ASN A 66 -0.76 -7.32 11.94
CA ASN A 66 -2.20 -7.56 12.04
C ASN A 66 -2.84 -7.96 10.70
N TYR A 67 -2.04 -8.13 9.62
CA TYR A 67 -2.60 -8.46 8.31
C TYR A 67 -3.07 -9.90 8.21
N GLU A 68 -4.14 -10.10 7.46
CA GLU A 68 -4.50 -11.38 6.85
C GLU A 68 -3.74 -11.53 5.52
N ALA A 69 -3.46 -12.77 5.11
CA ALA A 69 -2.72 -13.01 3.86
C ALA A 69 -3.50 -12.52 2.62
N ASP A 70 -4.83 -12.62 2.63
CA ASP A 70 -5.70 -12.15 1.54
C ASP A 70 -5.87 -10.63 1.57
N THR A 71 -4.76 -9.93 1.35
CA THR A 71 -4.63 -8.48 1.47
C THR A 71 -3.72 -7.95 0.37
N VAL A 72 -4.00 -6.74 -0.08
CA VAL A 72 -3.10 -5.93 -0.91
C VAL A 72 -2.55 -4.79 -0.06
N VAL A 73 -1.25 -4.72 0.08
CA VAL A 73 -0.58 -3.65 0.83
C VAL A 73 -0.06 -2.56 -0.10
N TYR A 74 -0.20 -1.33 0.34
CA TYR A 74 0.31 -0.11 -0.31
C TYR A 74 1.17 0.66 0.69
N THR A 75 2.22 1.33 0.23
CA THR A 75 2.88 2.38 1.04
C THR A 75 1.95 3.57 1.21
N GLY A 76 1.32 4.01 0.15
CA GLY A 76 0.23 4.97 0.03
C GLY A 76 -0.52 4.73 -1.28
N THR A 77 -1.71 5.31 -1.44
CA THR A 77 -2.48 5.30 -2.69
C THR A 77 -2.32 6.63 -3.44
N HIS A 78 -3.03 6.79 -4.55
CA HIS A 78 -3.07 8.07 -5.28
C HIS A 78 -3.69 9.22 -4.47
N ASP A 79 -4.48 8.94 -3.44
CA ASP A 79 -5.12 9.93 -2.58
C ASP A 79 -4.27 10.31 -1.36
N ASN A 80 -3.24 9.53 -1.08
CA ASN A 80 -2.30 9.80 0.00
C ASN A 80 -1.19 10.76 -0.48
N ASP A 81 -0.46 11.31 0.48
CA ASP A 81 0.81 11.94 0.19
C ASP A 81 1.85 10.92 -0.28
N THR A 82 2.94 11.35 -0.88
CA THR A 82 4.10 10.50 -1.07
C THR A 82 4.63 10.03 0.30
N THR A 83 5.26 8.88 0.36
CA THR A 83 5.80 8.37 1.64
C THR A 83 6.79 9.33 2.26
N ARG A 84 7.60 10.02 1.46
CA ARG A 84 8.53 11.05 1.95
C ARG A 84 7.77 12.26 2.49
N GLY A 85 6.79 12.79 1.77
CA GLY A 85 6.00 13.91 2.23
C GLY A 85 5.21 13.59 3.50
N TRP A 86 4.61 12.40 3.56
CA TRP A 86 3.97 11.89 4.77
C TRP A 86 4.95 11.86 5.95
N TRP A 87 6.16 11.29 5.77
CA TRP A 87 7.19 11.23 6.80
C TRP A 87 7.59 12.61 7.31
N GLU A 88 7.82 13.56 6.40
CA GLU A 88 8.18 14.93 6.73
C GLU A 88 7.05 15.69 7.43
N SER A 89 5.79 15.28 7.27
CA SER A 89 4.62 15.89 7.92
C SER A 89 4.38 15.39 9.34
N LEU A 90 4.99 14.28 9.75
CA LEU A 90 4.81 13.70 11.08
C LEU A 90 5.53 14.52 12.15
N GLY A 91 4.93 14.61 13.34
CA GLY A 91 5.60 15.13 14.52
C GLY A 91 6.66 14.17 15.07
N HIS A 92 7.54 14.71 15.93
CA HIS A 92 8.62 13.89 16.52
C HIS A 92 8.13 12.62 17.25
N PRO A 93 7.01 12.64 18.02
CA PRO A 93 6.53 11.42 18.67
C PRO A 93 6.12 10.34 17.68
N GLU A 94 5.43 10.72 16.59
CA GLU A 94 5.00 9.79 15.55
C GLU A 94 6.21 9.23 14.79
N GLN A 95 7.18 10.07 14.44
CA GLN A 95 8.42 9.63 13.81
C GLN A 95 9.19 8.65 14.71
N ALA A 96 9.27 8.91 16.02
CA ALA A 96 9.90 8.00 16.96
C ALA A 96 9.19 6.64 17.02
N TYR A 97 7.85 6.63 16.97
CA TYR A 97 7.07 5.39 16.92
C TYR A 97 7.32 4.60 15.64
N VAL A 98 7.35 5.27 14.48
CA VAL A 98 7.66 4.63 13.19
C VAL A 98 9.06 4.01 13.20
N ARG A 99 10.08 4.76 13.66
CA ARG A 99 11.45 4.24 13.77
C ARG A 99 11.51 3.01 14.68
N ALA A 100 10.89 3.08 15.85
CA ALA A 100 10.85 1.96 16.79
C ALA A 100 10.18 0.73 16.18
N TYR A 101 9.08 0.91 15.45
CA TYR A 101 8.39 -0.17 14.76
C TYR A 101 9.24 -0.81 13.66
N LEU A 102 9.95 0.01 12.90
CA LEU A 102 10.83 -0.43 11.81
C LEU A 102 12.17 -1.01 12.32
N GLY A 103 12.55 -0.73 13.57
CA GLY A 103 13.85 -1.09 14.13
C GLY A 103 15.02 -0.31 13.50
N VAL A 104 14.79 0.97 13.18
CA VAL A 104 15.79 1.86 12.55
C VAL A 104 16.06 3.08 13.42
N GLU A 105 17.22 3.71 13.22
CA GLU A 105 17.65 4.93 13.88
C GLU A 105 17.44 6.17 12.99
N GLU A 106 17.75 7.37 13.49
CA GLU A 106 17.54 8.64 12.79
C GLU A 106 18.31 8.78 11.47
N ASP A 107 19.42 8.07 11.32
CA ASP A 107 20.20 8.06 10.08
C ASP A 107 19.43 7.43 8.88
N ALA A 108 18.39 6.66 9.17
CA ALA A 108 17.52 6.09 8.15
C ALA A 108 16.44 7.05 7.61
N ASP A 109 16.26 8.23 8.20
CA ASP A 109 15.17 9.17 7.87
C ASP A 109 15.18 9.62 6.41
N SER A 110 16.34 9.86 5.84
CA SER A 110 16.50 10.24 4.43
C SER A 110 16.05 9.14 3.45
N GLU A 111 16.00 7.89 3.90
CA GLU A 111 15.62 6.70 3.14
C GLU A 111 14.31 6.09 3.65
N MET A 112 13.50 6.85 4.41
CA MET A 112 12.27 6.34 5.04
C MET A 112 11.29 5.73 4.02
N HIS A 113 11.20 6.29 2.81
CA HIS A 113 10.41 5.72 1.72
C HIS A 113 10.83 4.28 1.39
N TRP A 114 12.13 3.98 1.40
CA TRP A 114 12.63 2.62 1.19
C TRP A 114 12.40 1.71 2.40
N GLN A 115 12.42 2.24 3.62
CA GLN A 115 12.06 1.46 4.81
C GLN A 115 10.59 1.04 4.75
N MET A 116 9.69 1.95 4.33
CA MET A 116 8.27 1.65 4.14
C MET A 116 8.04 0.67 2.99
N ILE A 117 8.76 0.78 1.87
CA ILE A 117 8.72 -0.19 0.76
C ILE A 117 9.17 -1.57 1.27
N ARG A 118 10.26 -1.63 2.03
CA ARG A 118 10.74 -2.87 2.65
C ARG A 118 9.69 -3.48 3.56
N LEU A 119 9.07 -2.69 4.43
CA LEU A 119 8.01 -3.13 5.33
C LEU A 119 6.82 -3.71 4.56
N ALA A 120 6.36 -3.03 3.50
CA ALA A 120 5.31 -3.54 2.63
C ALA A 120 5.70 -4.89 2.00
N CYS A 121 6.92 -5.00 1.47
CA CYS A 121 7.42 -6.24 0.88
C CYS A 121 7.56 -7.38 1.89
N ALA A 122 7.92 -7.09 3.14
CA ALA A 122 8.09 -8.08 4.20
C ALA A 122 6.77 -8.60 4.78
N SER A 123 5.64 -7.92 4.51
CA SER A 123 4.33 -8.30 5.04
C SER A 123 3.82 -9.63 4.46
N VAL A 124 2.80 -10.20 5.11
CA VAL A 124 2.10 -11.42 4.63
C VAL A 124 1.13 -11.16 3.48
N ALA A 125 0.91 -9.90 3.09
CA ALA A 125 -0.02 -9.52 2.03
C ALA A 125 0.32 -10.24 0.71
N THR A 126 -0.71 -10.73 0.01
CA THR A 126 -0.54 -11.46 -1.26
C THR A 126 0.05 -10.57 -2.35
N LEU A 127 -0.29 -9.30 -2.36
CA LEU A 127 0.20 -8.32 -3.34
C LEU A 127 0.73 -7.08 -2.61
N CYS A 128 1.82 -6.53 -3.14
CA CYS A 128 2.41 -5.26 -2.70
C CYS A 128 2.42 -4.30 -3.88
N VAL A 129 1.78 -3.14 -3.73
CA VAL A 129 1.71 -2.09 -4.74
C VAL A 129 2.41 -0.84 -4.20
N ILE A 130 3.36 -0.33 -4.96
CA ILE A 130 4.22 0.79 -4.56
C ILE A 130 4.08 1.90 -5.58
N PRO A 131 3.68 3.12 -5.19
CA PRO A 131 3.69 4.29 -6.06
C PRO A 131 5.09 4.58 -6.59
N MET A 132 5.18 5.00 -7.85
CA MET A 132 6.48 5.34 -8.45
C MET A 132 7.14 6.53 -7.74
N GLN A 133 6.36 7.43 -7.19
CA GLN A 133 6.83 8.53 -6.37
C GLN A 133 7.65 8.06 -5.15
N ASP A 134 7.20 6.97 -4.52
CA ASP A 134 7.88 6.38 -3.37
C ASP A 134 9.17 5.68 -3.78
N VAL A 135 9.18 4.99 -4.93
CA VAL A 135 10.41 4.41 -5.49
C VAL A 135 11.48 5.47 -5.75
N LEU A 136 11.05 6.63 -6.25
CA LEU A 136 11.92 7.76 -6.56
C LEU A 136 12.24 8.64 -5.34
N GLY A 137 11.61 8.44 -4.19
CA GLY A 137 11.81 9.24 -2.98
C GLY A 137 11.39 10.70 -3.11
N LEU A 138 10.30 10.96 -3.84
CA LEU A 138 9.81 12.29 -4.13
C LEU A 138 8.95 12.83 -2.97
N ASP A 139 8.98 14.15 -2.80
CA ASP A 139 8.24 14.88 -1.76
C ASP A 139 6.77 15.14 -2.15
N SER A 140 6.02 15.82 -1.26
CA SER A 140 4.58 16.11 -1.39
C SER A 140 4.20 16.85 -2.68
N SER A 141 5.12 17.59 -3.31
CA SER A 141 4.84 18.32 -4.57
C SER A 141 4.58 17.38 -5.75
N HIS A 142 4.85 16.08 -5.57
CA HIS A 142 4.71 15.02 -6.57
C HIS A 142 3.50 14.10 -6.34
N ARG A 143 2.54 14.51 -5.51
CA ARG A 143 1.30 13.74 -5.32
C ARG A 143 0.55 13.54 -6.63
N MET A 144 -0.12 12.41 -6.77
CA MET A 144 -0.99 12.14 -7.91
C MET A 144 -2.31 12.88 -7.79
N ASN A 145 -2.88 12.87 -6.60
CA ASN A 145 -4.17 13.47 -6.29
C ASN A 145 -4.18 14.08 -4.89
N GLU A 146 -4.91 15.18 -4.75
CA GLU A 146 -5.25 15.77 -3.47
C GLU A 146 -6.77 15.90 -3.39
N PRO A 147 -7.47 15.02 -2.61
CA PRO A 147 -8.93 14.87 -2.66
C PRO A 147 -9.74 16.14 -2.42
N SER A 148 -9.16 17.15 -1.77
CA SER A 148 -9.80 18.45 -1.49
C SER A 148 -9.63 19.49 -2.59
N GLN A 149 -8.81 19.22 -3.62
CA GLN A 149 -8.51 20.14 -4.71
C GLN A 149 -9.22 19.74 -6.01
N SER A 150 -9.74 20.74 -6.72
CA SER A 150 -10.43 20.54 -8.01
C SER A 150 -9.51 20.62 -9.22
N GLU A 151 -8.28 21.11 -9.05
CA GLU A 151 -7.31 21.33 -10.13
C GLU A 151 -5.94 20.75 -9.72
N GLY A 152 -5.07 20.46 -10.71
CA GLY A 152 -3.71 19.98 -10.50
C GLY A 152 -3.59 18.50 -10.16
N SER A 153 -4.70 17.75 -10.05
CA SER A 153 -4.69 16.32 -9.78
C SER A 153 -4.61 15.50 -11.07
N TRP A 154 -3.98 14.30 -10.99
CA TRP A 154 -3.83 13.34 -12.09
C TRP A 154 -2.91 13.80 -13.23
N GLU A 155 -2.15 14.86 -13.01
CA GLU A 155 -1.24 15.44 -14.02
C GLU A 155 0.23 15.02 -13.82
N TRP A 156 0.57 14.45 -12.67
CA TRP A 156 1.94 14.04 -12.36
C TRP A 156 2.49 13.05 -13.39
N ARG A 157 3.74 13.29 -13.78
CA ARG A 157 4.50 12.43 -14.70
C ARG A 157 5.93 12.33 -14.22
N PHE A 158 6.58 11.23 -14.54
CA PHE A 158 8.03 11.08 -14.39
C PHE A 158 8.69 10.83 -15.75
N SER A 159 9.98 11.07 -15.82
CA SER A 159 10.80 10.72 -16.98
C SER A 159 11.71 9.53 -16.65
N TRP A 160 12.05 8.73 -17.65
CA TRP A 160 12.94 7.59 -17.47
C TRP A 160 14.34 7.98 -16.98
N GLN A 161 14.78 9.24 -17.19
CA GLN A 161 16.03 9.77 -16.66
C GLN A 161 16.06 9.87 -15.12
N GLN A 162 14.89 9.91 -14.47
CA GLN A 162 14.77 9.89 -13.02
C GLN A 162 14.93 8.47 -12.45
N VAL A 163 14.78 7.44 -13.29
CA VAL A 163 14.87 6.03 -12.87
C VAL A 163 16.30 5.54 -13.04
N ALA A 164 17.05 5.55 -11.95
CA ALA A 164 18.38 4.95 -11.94
C ALA A 164 18.33 3.42 -11.86
N ASP A 165 19.34 2.74 -12.38
CA ASP A 165 19.49 1.28 -12.28
C ASP A 165 19.41 0.75 -10.85
N GLY A 166 19.80 1.58 -9.88
CA GLY A 166 19.72 1.29 -8.45
C GLY A 166 18.29 1.02 -7.96
N HIS A 167 17.28 1.73 -8.49
CA HIS A 167 15.89 1.56 -8.09
C HIS A 167 15.37 0.18 -8.48
N ALA A 168 15.55 -0.22 -9.75
CA ALA A 168 15.13 -1.54 -10.23
C ALA A 168 15.86 -2.68 -9.50
N ARG A 169 17.16 -2.52 -9.25
CA ARG A 169 17.96 -3.49 -8.52
C ARG A 169 17.47 -3.66 -7.08
N ARG A 170 17.24 -2.57 -6.37
CA ARG A 170 16.76 -2.58 -4.98
C ARG A 170 15.36 -3.22 -4.87
N LEU A 171 14.44 -2.90 -5.79
CA LEU A 171 13.13 -3.57 -5.84
C LEU A 171 13.27 -5.07 -6.10
N ALA A 172 14.11 -5.47 -7.05
CA ALA A 172 14.36 -6.88 -7.36
C ALA A 172 14.98 -7.64 -6.17
N GLU A 173 15.89 -7.01 -5.42
CA GLU A 173 16.46 -7.56 -4.20
C GLU A 173 15.41 -7.77 -3.12
N LEU A 174 14.54 -6.79 -2.87
CA LEU A 174 13.44 -6.90 -1.92
C LEU A 174 12.44 -7.98 -2.35
N ALA A 175 12.08 -8.01 -3.63
CA ALA A 175 11.16 -9.03 -4.17
C ALA A 175 11.73 -10.44 -3.97
N ARG A 176 13.02 -10.64 -4.22
CA ARG A 176 13.68 -11.94 -4.00
C ARG A 176 13.77 -12.29 -2.51
N LEU A 177 14.18 -11.33 -1.67
CA LEU A 177 14.35 -11.54 -0.23
C LEU A 177 13.06 -11.98 0.44
N TYR A 178 11.93 -11.42 0.03
CA TYR A 178 10.62 -11.69 0.63
C TYR A 178 9.72 -12.63 -0.20
N GLY A 179 10.31 -13.34 -1.19
CA GLY A 179 9.59 -14.35 -1.96
C GLY A 179 8.48 -13.80 -2.87
N ARG A 180 8.62 -12.55 -3.33
CA ARG A 180 7.64 -11.89 -4.20
C ARG A 180 7.99 -11.94 -5.69
N SER A 181 9.13 -12.49 -6.05
CA SER A 181 9.49 -12.78 -7.44
C SER A 181 9.01 -14.18 -7.80
N GLN A 182 8.33 -14.33 -8.95
CA GLN A 182 8.18 -15.64 -9.56
C GLN A 182 9.57 -16.07 -10.03
N GLY A 183 10.01 -17.26 -9.63
CA GLY A 183 11.26 -17.86 -10.08
C GLY A 183 11.25 -18.15 -11.59
#